data_ce5f07295d66120969c3983041677be3
#
_entry.id   ce5f07295d66120969c3983041677be3
#
_cell.length_a   1.000
_cell.length_b   1.000
_cell.length_c   1.000
_cell.angle_alpha   90.00
_cell.angle_beta   90.00
_cell.angle_gamma   90.00
#
_symmetry.space_group_name_H-M   'P 1'
#
loop_
_entity.id
_entity.type
_entity.pdbx_description
1 polymer ?
#
loop_
_entity_poly.entity_id
_entity_poly.type
_entity_poly.pdbx_seq_one_letter_code
_entity_poly.pdbx_strand_id
1 'polypeptide(L)' 'MAQHKVDYLTDTQSRILAAIRRRIVDDGESPTVAELRAELGLSTGGVHYQLGELEAKAAIRREPRRPRGIRLT' A
#
# COMPACT_ATOMS: atom_id res chain seq x y z
N MET A 1 -11.84 -13.95 -13.30
CA MET A 1 -11.74 -13.38 -13.11
C MET A 1 -11.65 -12.56 -12.17
N ALA A 2 -11.60 -12.47 -11.50
CA ALA A 2 -11.68 -11.78 -10.36
C ALA A 2 -10.72 -10.74 -10.09
N GLN A 3 -9.85 -10.51 -10.78
CA GLN A 3 -8.90 -9.57 -10.52
C GLN A 3 -9.32 -8.22 -10.69
N HIS A 4 -10.50 -8.02 -10.82
CA HIS A 4 -10.97 -6.73 -11.17
C HIS A 4 -10.95 -5.72 -10.10
N LYS A 5 -10.68 -6.08 -8.87
CA LYS A 5 -10.59 -5.11 -7.82
C LYS A 5 -9.57 -4.06 -8.07
N VAL A 6 -8.51 -4.41 -8.73
CA VAL A 6 -7.45 -3.49 -9.03
C VAL A 6 -7.91 -2.38 -9.96
N ASP A 7 -8.92 -2.64 -10.75
CA ASP A 7 -9.43 -1.66 -11.70
C ASP A 7 -10.13 -0.50 -11.03
N TYR A 8 -10.43 -0.61 -9.75
CA TYR A 8 -11.10 0.46 -9.05
C TYR A 8 -10.17 1.35 -8.26
N LEU A 9 -8.88 1.19 -8.42
CA LEU A 9 -7.94 2.01 -7.67
C LEU A 9 -7.94 3.44 -8.18
N THR A 10 -7.91 4.39 -7.26
CA THR A 10 -7.71 5.79 -7.63
C THR A 10 -6.24 5.97 -8.01
N ASP A 11 -5.93 7.14 -8.58
CA ASP A 11 -4.55 7.44 -8.93
C ASP A 11 -3.64 7.38 -7.72
N THR A 12 -4.05 7.98 -6.60
CA THR A 12 -3.27 7.94 -5.37
C THR A 12 -3.06 6.51 -4.90
N GLN A 13 -4.11 5.69 -4.94
CA GLN A 13 -4.00 4.31 -4.53
C GLN A 13 -3.07 3.51 -5.44
N SER A 14 -3.12 3.76 -6.74
CA SER A 14 -2.21 3.11 -7.68
C SER A 14 -0.76 3.48 -7.40
N ARG A 15 -0.51 4.74 -7.07
CA ARG A 15 0.84 5.19 -6.75
C ARG A 15 1.36 4.55 -5.48
N ILE A 16 0.51 4.43 -4.47
CA ILE A 16 0.90 3.76 -3.23
C ILE A 16 1.20 2.30 -3.49
N LEU A 17 0.35 1.62 -4.26
CA LEU A 17 0.57 0.22 -4.56
C LEU A 17 1.86 0.00 -5.35
N ALA A 18 2.15 0.89 -6.29
CA ALA A 18 3.39 0.81 -7.06
C ALA A 18 4.61 1.01 -6.16
N ALA A 19 4.51 1.93 -5.19
CA ALA A 19 5.61 2.15 -4.25
C ALA A 19 5.84 0.92 -3.38
N ILE A 20 4.77 0.27 -2.93
CA ILE A 20 4.88 -0.95 -2.14
C ILE A 20 5.58 -2.04 -2.96
N ARG A 21 5.14 -2.24 -4.19
CA ARG A 21 5.75 -3.25 -5.04
C ARG A 21 7.23 -2.99 -5.29
N ARG A 22 7.56 -1.75 -5.56
CA ARG A 22 8.94 -1.40 -5.83
C ARG A 22 9.84 -1.67 -4.63
N ARG A 23 9.37 -1.33 -3.44
CA ARG A 23 10.13 -1.59 -2.22
C ARG A 23 10.35 -3.08 -2.01
N ILE A 24 9.31 -3.87 -2.21
CA ILE A 24 9.44 -5.32 -2.04
C ILE A 24 10.43 -5.89 -3.03
N VAL A 25 10.38 -5.44 -4.28
CA VAL A 25 11.30 -5.93 -5.31
C VAL A 25 12.73 -5.47 -5.04
N ASP A 26 12.91 -4.19 -4.70
CA ASP A 26 14.25 -3.64 -4.57
C ASP A 26 14.90 -3.97 -3.23
N ASP A 27 14.12 -3.95 -2.16
CA ASP A 27 14.66 -4.08 -0.80
C ASP A 27 14.34 -5.41 -0.16
N GLY A 28 13.45 -6.19 -0.74
CA GLY A 28 13.05 -7.47 -0.19
C GLY A 28 12.07 -7.35 0.97
N GLU A 29 11.56 -6.16 1.25
CA GLU A 29 10.61 -5.98 2.35
C GLU A 29 9.69 -4.83 2.05
N SER A 30 8.49 -4.88 2.62
CA SER A 30 7.50 -3.84 2.38
C SER A 30 7.87 -2.56 3.12
N PRO A 31 7.39 -1.40 2.65
CA PRO A 31 7.69 -0.14 3.31
C PRO A 31 6.85 0.04 4.58
N THR A 32 7.32 0.90 5.45
CA THR A 32 6.54 1.36 6.59
C THR A 32 5.64 2.51 6.15
N VAL A 33 4.68 2.85 7.00
CA VAL A 33 3.84 4.02 6.76
C VAL A 33 4.71 5.28 6.64
N ALA A 34 5.71 5.42 7.50
CA ALA A 34 6.58 6.59 7.47
C ALA A 34 7.34 6.68 6.14
N GLU A 35 7.79 5.56 5.63
CA GLU A 35 8.48 5.53 4.34
C GLU A 35 7.56 5.90 3.20
N LEU A 36 6.35 5.38 3.20
CA LEU A 36 5.36 5.74 2.18
C LEU A 36 5.01 7.21 2.25
N ARG A 37 4.85 7.73 3.46
CA ARG A 37 4.54 9.12 3.64
C ARG A 37 5.63 10.02 3.04
N ALA A 38 6.86 9.70 3.35
CA ALA A 38 7.99 10.50 2.88
C ALA A 38 8.13 10.41 1.36
N GLU A 39 7.98 9.23 0.82
CA GLU A 39 8.18 9.02 -0.61
C GLU A 39 7.07 9.69 -1.44
N LEU A 40 5.85 9.66 -0.95
CA LEU A 40 4.72 10.13 -1.74
C LEU A 40 4.22 11.52 -1.35
N GLY A 41 4.81 12.10 -0.32
CA GLY A 41 4.40 13.44 0.10
C GLY A 41 3.02 13.49 0.72
N LEU A 42 2.60 12.42 1.37
CA LEU A 42 1.29 12.35 1.99
C LEU A 42 1.41 12.53 3.50
N SER A 43 0.29 12.85 4.14
CA SER A 43 0.24 12.88 5.59
C SER A 43 0.14 11.47 6.14
N THR A 44 0.47 11.30 7.42
CA THR A 44 0.34 10.00 8.07
C THR A 44 -1.10 9.51 8.00
N GLY A 45 -2.06 10.39 8.32
CA GLY A 45 -3.46 10.01 8.25
C GLY A 45 -3.89 9.67 6.83
N GLY A 46 -3.36 10.40 5.85
CA GLY A 46 -3.66 10.10 4.45
C GLY A 46 -3.17 8.73 4.04
N VAL A 47 -1.95 8.36 4.44
CA VAL A 47 -1.44 7.03 4.13
C VAL A 47 -2.30 5.96 4.79
N HIS A 48 -2.62 6.12 6.09
CA HIS A 48 -3.45 5.14 6.78
C HIS A 48 -4.81 4.99 6.12
N TYR A 49 -5.42 6.10 5.73
CA TYR A 49 -6.71 6.05 5.07
C TYR A 49 -6.63 5.26 3.77
N GLN A 50 -5.63 5.57 2.95
CA GLN A 50 -5.49 4.91 1.66
C GLN A 50 -5.12 3.44 1.79
N LEU A 51 -4.32 3.09 2.79
CA LEU A 51 -4.02 1.68 3.04
C LEU A 51 -5.29 0.93 3.43
N GLY A 52 -6.16 1.55 4.22
CA GLY A 52 -7.45 0.95 4.56
C GLY A 52 -8.30 0.72 3.32
N GLU A 53 -8.30 1.69 2.40
CA GLU A 53 -9.04 1.55 1.15
C GLU A 53 -8.46 0.44 0.28
N LEU A 54 -7.14 0.37 0.18
CA LEU A 54 -6.49 -0.70 -0.59
C LEU A 54 -6.77 -2.06 0.01
N GLU A 55 -6.82 -2.15 1.32
CA GLU A 55 -7.14 -3.39 2.00
C GLU A 55 -8.60 -3.77 1.73
N ALA A 56 -9.51 -2.82 1.79
CA ALA A 56 -10.92 -3.07 1.51
C ALA A 56 -11.13 -3.52 0.06
N LYS A 57 -10.28 -3.04 -0.85
CA LYS A 57 -10.33 -3.43 -2.25
C LYS A 57 -9.55 -4.72 -2.52
N ALA A 58 -9.03 -5.34 -1.49
CA ALA A 58 -8.28 -6.59 -1.56
C ALA A 58 -7.00 -6.48 -2.39
N ALA A 59 -6.46 -5.28 -2.52
CA ALA A 59 -5.18 -5.08 -3.21
C ALA A 59 -4.00 -5.40 -2.31
N ILE A 60 -4.17 -5.24 -1.01
CA ILE A 60 -3.14 -5.55 -0.03
C ILE A 60 -3.78 -6.21 1.19
N ARG A 61 -2.93 -6.79 2.03
CA ARG A 61 -3.29 -7.20 3.38
C ARG A 61 -2.33 -6.54 4.34
N ARG A 62 -2.76 -6.31 5.55
CA ARG A 62 -1.88 -5.77 6.59
C ARG A 62 -1.87 -6.70 7.78
N GLU A 63 -0.67 -6.95 8.30
CA GLU A 63 -0.50 -7.72 9.52
C GLU A 63 -0.41 -6.74 10.67
N PRO A 64 -1.32 -6.79 11.65
CA PRO A 64 -1.33 -5.82 12.73
C PRO A 64 -0.06 -5.94 13.57
N ARG A 65 0.36 -4.81 14.13
CA ARG A 65 1.50 -4.73 15.02
C ARG A 65 2.84 -4.97 14.36
N ARG A 66 2.88 -4.96 13.03
CA ARG A 66 4.15 -5.11 12.34
C ARG A 66 4.38 -3.87 11.50
N PRO A 67 5.48 -3.13 11.75
CA PRO A 67 5.75 -1.93 10.97
C PRO A 67 5.86 -2.21 9.48
N ARG A 68 6.38 -3.39 9.12
CA ARG A 68 6.51 -3.78 7.72
C ARG A 68 5.54 -4.89 7.38
N GLY A 69 4.31 -4.75 7.85
CA GLY A 69 3.29 -5.77 7.71
C GLY A 69 2.42 -5.68 6.48
N ILE A 70 2.74 -4.80 5.53
CA ILE A 70 1.96 -4.70 4.30
C ILE A 70 2.33 -5.84 3.38
N ARG A 71 1.32 -6.58 2.91
CA ARG A 71 1.51 -7.70 2.01
C ARG A 71 0.70 -7.48 0.75
N LEU A 72 1.28 -7.84 -0.38
CA LEU A 72 0.53 -7.85 -1.63
C LEU A 72 -0.35 -9.10 -1.66
N THR A 73 -1.52 -8.96 -2.22
CA THR A 73 -2.45 -10.09 -2.34
C THR A 73 -2.22 -10.85 -3.64
#